data_98b57959e6d0fb31513f6ac591dbd313
#
_entry.id   98b57959e6d0fb31513f6ac591dbd313
#
_cell.length_a   1.000
_cell.length_b   1.000
_cell.length_c   1.000
_cell.angle_alpha   90.00
_cell.angle_beta   90.00
_cell.angle_gamma   90.00
#
_symmetry.space_group_name_H-M   'P 1'
#
loop_
_entity.id
_entity.type
_entity.pdbx_description
1 polymer ?
#
loop_
_entity_poly.entity_id
_entity_poly.type
_entity_poly.pdbx_seq_one_letter_code
_entity_poly.pdbx_strand_id
1 'polypeptide(L)'
;MLHRSTAYRILAWVLLVLVGTGGIVYWKWDALVDLVSTLSPSVRWLTLFGLVLVTQMIIGYLVWWLLRRQPASVVQTEVLNSIVHEFQTPISAIRMSADILDSPIARDQPERTQKYVRIIREETERLQQQVETMLTLARADRNTLVVNPEPIQLHHLLRSVAERHGDYLKLTLAGTDPHLLADRLHITNVFYNLLDNAIKYSVGEPEITIQTTTNRDGLTIAIKDRGVGIPPKLVSQIFQPFFRVHDRNQPSVKGFGLGLSYVQRIIHAHKWSIWVKSEVGKGSEFMIQIPPSSLLPPTKSNQSLSSKTEQ
;
A
#
# COMPACT_ATOMS: atom_id res chain seq x y z
N MET A 1 -2.50 -28.54 6.85
CA MET A 1 -1.73 -29.72 7.32
C MET A 1 -0.21 -29.58 7.14
N LEU A 2 0.31 -28.83 6.18
CA LEU A 2 1.76 -28.65 5.92
C LEU A 2 2.54 -27.89 7.02
N HIS A 3 1.88 -27.05 7.81
CA HIS A 3 2.55 -26.18 8.81
C HIS A 3 2.95 -26.93 10.11
N ARG A 4 2.26 -27.99 10.48
CA ARG A 4 2.67 -28.82 11.64
C ARG A 4 3.99 -29.54 11.36
N SER A 5 4.24 -29.95 10.10
CA SER A 5 5.47 -30.65 9.72
C SER A 5 6.74 -29.78 9.84
N THR A 6 6.62 -28.49 9.57
CA THR A 6 7.77 -27.54 9.65
C THR A 6 8.13 -27.21 11.10
N ALA A 7 7.12 -27.04 11.95
CA ALA A 7 7.34 -26.82 13.39
C ALA A 7 7.97 -28.07 14.04
N TYR A 8 7.50 -29.27 13.69
CA TYR A 8 8.11 -30.53 14.16
C TYR A 8 9.54 -30.73 13.62
N ARG A 9 9.84 -30.33 12.39
CA ARG A 9 11.20 -30.36 11.85
C ARG A 9 12.14 -29.42 12.59
N ILE A 10 11.70 -28.18 12.89
CA ILE A 10 12.49 -27.21 13.65
C ILE A 10 12.71 -27.72 15.07
N LEU A 11 11.67 -28.24 15.72
CA LEU A 11 11.77 -28.83 17.07
C LEU A 11 12.72 -30.04 17.08
N ALA A 12 12.64 -30.91 16.05
CA ALA A 12 13.55 -32.04 15.89
C ALA A 12 15.00 -31.58 15.66
N TRP A 13 15.23 -30.55 14.87
CA TRP A 13 16.56 -29.96 14.68
C TRP A 13 17.11 -29.32 15.96
N VAL A 14 16.28 -28.60 16.71
CA VAL A 14 16.68 -28.01 18.01
C VAL A 14 16.99 -29.12 19.02
N LEU A 15 16.16 -30.18 19.08
CA LEU A 15 16.41 -31.36 19.91
C LEU A 15 17.70 -32.08 19.48
N LEU A 16 17.93 -32.24 18.18
CA LEU A 16 19.13 -32.89 17.63
C LEU A 16 20.40 -32.09 17.94
N VAL A 17 20.35 -30.76 17.88
CA VAL A 17 21.44 -29.88 18.29
C VAL A 17 21.65 -29.94 19.80
N LEU A 18 20.59 -29.92 20.61
CA LEU A 18 20.68 -30.06 22.08
C LEU A 18 21.22 -31.42 22.49
N VAL A 19 20.76 -32.50 21.88
CA VAL A 19 21.26 -33.85 22.14
C VAL A 19 22.69 -34.02 21.64
N GLY A 20 23.02 -33.50 20.45
CA GLY A 20 24.36 -33.54 19.87
C GLY A 20 25.37 -32.75 20.69
N THR A 21 25.03 -31.55 21.13
CA THR A 21 25.89 -30.73 22.01
C THR A 21 25.98 -31.32 23.41
N GLY A 22 24.87 -31.83 23.95
CA GLY A 22 24.84 -32.57 25.21
C GLY A 22 25.70 -33.83 25.17
N GLY A 23 25.66 -34.59 24.08
CA GLY A 23 26.50 -35.77 23.88
C GLY A 23 28.00 -35.46 23.79
N ILE A 24 28.37 -34.38 23.09
CA ILE A 24 29.78 -33.93 23.00
C ILE A 24 30.26 -33.44 24.38
N VAL A 25 29.42 -32.69 25.12
CA VAL A 25 29.74 -32.24 26.47
C VAL A 25 29.85 -33.43 27.40
N TYR A 26 28.96 -34.41 27.30
CA TYR A 26 29.02 -35.64 28.14
C TYR A 26 30.28 -36.46 27.82
N TRP A 27 30.65 -36.64 26.54
CA TRP A 27 31.83 -37.40 26.14
C TRP A 27 33.16 -36.71 26.51
N LYS A 28 33.15 -35.42 26.63
CA LYS A 28 34.34 -34.62 27.06
C LYS A 28 34.20 -34.12 28.51
N TRP A 29 33.23 -34.62 29.26
CA TRP A 29 32.90 -34.15 30.61
C TRP A 29 34.08 -34.25 31.54
N ASP A 30 34.77 -35.39 31.53
CA ASP A 30 35.93 -35.61 32.38
C ASP A 30 37.07 -34.64 32.09
N ALA A 31 37.33 -34.41 30.79
CA ALA A 31 38.37 -33.45 30.36
C ALA A 31 37.98 -31.98 30.69
N LEU A 32 36.67 -31.67 30.65
CA LEU A 32 36.16 -30.35 31.05
C LEU A 32 36.21 -30.18 32.58
N VAL A 33 35.87 -31.22 33.36
CA VAL A 33 35.97 -31.23 34.81
C VAL A 33 37.41 -31.11 35.24
N ASP A 34 38.36 -31.82 34.59
CA ASP A 34 39.79 -31.72 34.90
C ASP A 34 40.32 -30.29 34.56
N LEU A 35 39.95 -29.75 33.43
CA LEU A 35 40.35 -28.38 33.05
C LEU A 35 39.81 -27.34 34.03
N VAL A 36 38.52 -27.47 34.45
CA VAL A 36 37.88 -26.58 35.42
C VAL A 36 38.40 -26.81 36.84
N SER A 37 38.85 -28.04 37.15
CA SER A 37 39.43 -28.36 38.46
C SER A 37 40.80 -27.69 38.73
N THR A 38 41.56 -27.38 37.67
CA THR A 38 42.84 -26.66 37.78
C THR A 38 42.67 -25.17 38.04
N LEU A 39 41.47 -24.60 37.86
CA LEU A 39 41.19 -23.17 38.08
C LEU A 39 40.92 -22.90 39.59
N SER A 40 41.26 -21.69 40.01
CA SER A 40 40.93 -21.25 41.36
C SER A 40 39.40 -21.21 41.58
N PRO A 41 38.89 -21.41 42.81
CA PRO A 41 37.41 -21.46 43.04
C PRO A 41 36.66 -20.23 42.53
N SER A 42 37.26 -19.06 42.64
CA SER A 42 36.62 -17.81 42.14
C SER A 42 36.49 -17.79 40.59
N VAL A 43 37.49 -18.29 39.87
CA VAL A 43 37.44 -18.38 38.41
C VAL A 43 36.42 -19.43 37.95
N ARG A 44 36.27 -20.54 38.64
CA ARG A 44 35.24 -21.55 38.34
C ARG A 44 33.83 -20.97 38.41
N TRP A 45 33.51 -20.22 39.45
CA TRP A 45 32.22 -19.58 39.59
C TRP A 45 31.97 -18.53 38.51
N LEU A 46 33.01 -17.76 38.12
CA LEU A 46 32.91 -16.78 37.02
C LEU A 46 32.65 -17.44 35.66
N THR A 47 33.34 -18.54 35.36
CA THR A 47 33.11 -19.27 34.09
C THR A 47 31.73 -19.91 33.99
N LEU A 48 31.27 -20.53 35.08
CA LEU A 48 29.91 -21.11 35.15
C LEU A 48 28.83 -20.02 35.00
N PHE A 49 29.01 -18.89 35.69
CA PHE A 49 28.09 -17.77 35.61
C PHE A 49 28.07 -17.16 34.21
N GLY A 50 29.24 -17.02 33.54
CA GLY A 50 29.34 -16.56 32.19
C GLY A 50 28.63 -17.49 31.18
N LEU A 51 28.79 -18.82 31.38
CA LEU A 51 28.11 -19.82 30.54
C LEU A 51 26.58 -19.74 30.63
N VAL A 52 26.08 -19.59 31.88
CA VAL A 52 24.64 -19.43 32.14
C VAL A 52 24.10 -18.15 31.53
N LEU A 53 24.82 -17.04 31.62
CA LEU A 53 24.43 -15.79 31.00
C LEU A 53 24.36 -15.89 29.47
N VAL A 54 25.37 -16.51 28.84
CA VAL A 54 25.40 -16.71 27.38
C VAL A 54 24.24 -17.59 26.92
N THR A 55 23.96 -18.69 27.64
CA THR A 55 22.83 -19.56 27.29
C THR A 55 21.47 -18.84 27.44
N GLN A 56 21.31 -18.03 28.49
CA GLN A 56 20.09 -17.22 28.67
C GLN A 56 19.95 -16.16 27.58
N MET A 57 21.02 -15.50 27.15
CA MET A 57 20.99 -14.57 26.04
C MET A 57 20.61 -15.25 24.72
N ILE A 58 21.14 -16.45 24.44
CA ILE A 58 20.80 -17.23 23.22
C ILE A 58 19.33 -17.64 23.26
N ILE A 59 18.85 -18.12 24.40
CA ILE A 59 17.43 -18.50 24.57
C ILE A 59 16.54 -17.27 24.43
N GLY A 60 16.89 -16.15 25.07
CA GLY A 60 16.14 -14.89 24.95
C GLY A 60 16.09 -14.37 23.52
N TYR A 61 17.21 -14.44 22.80
CA TYR A 61 17.28 -14.08 21.37
C TYR A 61 16.42 -15.02 20.51
N LEU A 62 16.47 -16.33 20.73
CA LEU A 62 15.65 -17.32 20.03
C LEU A 62 14.15 -17.13 20.29
N VAL A 63 13.75 -16.89 21.52
CA VAL A 63 12.36 -16.60 21.90
C VAL A 63 11.91 -15.29 21.25
N TRP A 64 12.71 -14.23 21.35
CA TRP A 64 12.42 -12.97 20.70
C TRP A 64 12.31 -13.10 19.17
N TRP A 65 13.20 -13.87 18.52
CA TRP A 65 13.16 -14.13 17.10
C TRP A 65 11.94 -14.97 16.66
N LEU A 66 11.54 -15.98 17.47
CA LEU A 66 10.33 -16.77 17.26
C LEU A 66 9.06 -15.94 17.44
N LEU A 67 9.02 -15.07 18.47
CA LEU A 67 7.89 -14.18 18.73
C LEU A 67 7.77 -13.07 17.65
N ARG A 68 8.89 -12.61 17.10
CA ARG A 68 8.87 -11.68 15.96
C ARG A 68 8.44 -12.33 14.64
N ARG A 69 8.58 -13.62 14.50
CA ARG A 69 7.99 -14.37 13.38
C ARG A 69 6.52 -14.61 13.70
N GLN A 70 5.73 -13.53 13.72
CA GLN A 70 4.26 -13.67 13.70
C GLN A 70 3.88 -14.61 12.56
N PRO A 71 3.03 -15.61 12.80
CA PRO A 71 2.63 -16.54 11.76
C PRO A 71 1.91 -15.74 10.67
N ALA A 72 2.57 -15.58 9.53
CA ALA A 72 1.98 -14.97 8.33
C ALA A 72 0.63 -15.61 7.95
N SER A 73 0.31 -16.77 8.50
CA SER A 73 -0.88 -17.54 8.21
C SER A 73 -2.19 -16.97 8.74
N VAL A 74 -2.21 -16.34 9.92
CA VAL A 74 -3.46 -15.78 10.48
C VAL A 74 -3.80 -14.47 9.77
N VAL A 75 -2.82 -13.60 9.60
CA VAL A 75 -2.97 -12.35 8.82
C VAL A 75 -3.33 -12.67 7.37
N GLN A 76 -2.76 -13.72 6.78
CA GLN A 76 -3.04 -14.14 5.42
C GLN A 76 -4.46 -14.68 5.24
N THR A 77 -5.03 -15.34 6.25
CA THR A 77 -6.41 -15.85 6.20
C THR A 77 -7.43 -14.72 6.37
N GLU A 78 -7.22 -13.78 7.27
CA GLU A 78 -8.08 -12.60 7.42
C GLU A 78 -8.07 -11.73 6.17
N VAL A 79 -6.89 -11.53 5.57
CA VAL A 79 -6.73 -10.82 4.30
C VAL A 79 -7.47 -11.52 3.17
N LEU A 80 -7.34 -12.85 3.04
CA LEU A 80 -8.07 -13.62 2.02
C LEU A 80 -9.58 -13.51 2.20
N ASN A 81 -10.08 -13.62 3.43
CA ASN A 81 -11.51 -13.47 3.72
C ASN A 81 -12.01 -12.06 3.38
N SER A 82 -11.24 -11.03 3.69
CA SER A 82 -11.55 -9.65 3.31
C SER A 82 -11.59 -9.48 1.78
N ILE A 83 -10.64 -10.07 1.06
CA ILE A 83 -10.59 -10.08 -0.41
C ILE A 83 -11.84 -10.73 -0.99
N VAL A 84 -12.19 -11.94 -0.52
CA VAL A 84 -13.37 -12.65 -1.00
C VAL A 84 -14.64 -11.82 -0.79
N HIS A 85 -14.81 -11.25 0.40
CA HIS A 85 -15.99 -10.45 0.73
C HIS A 85 -16.11 -9.17 -0.14
N GLU A 86 -14.99 -8.49 -0.39
CA GLU A 86 -14.97 -7.28 -1.23
C GLU A 86 -15.18 -7.58 -2.72
N PHE A 87 -14.82 -8.77 -3.21
CA PHE A 87 -15.18 -9.20 -4.58
C PHE A 87 -16.65 -9.64 -4.69
N GLN A 88 -17.22 -10.25 -3.65
CA GLN A 88 -18.61 -10.69 -3.66
C GLN A 88 -19.59 -9.53 -3.88
N THR A 89 -19.30 -8.35 -3.32
CA THR A 89 -20.19 -7.18 -3.42
C THR A 89 -20.40 -6.71 -4.88
N PRO A 90 -19.34 -6.36 -5.66
CA PRO A 90 -19.50 -5.93 -7.04
C PRO A 90 -20.02 -7.06 -7.94
N ILE A 91 -19.60 -8.31 -7.71
CA ILE A 91 -20.14 -9.48 -8.45
C ILE A 91 -21.65 -9.61 -8.22
N SER A 92 -22.12 -9.44 -6.99
CA SER A 92 -23.55 -9.49 -6.68
C SER A 92 -24.32 -8.34 -7.32
N ALA A 93 -23.75 -7.13 -7.36
CA ALA A 93 -24.36 -5.98 -8.03
C ALA A 93 -24.45 -6.18 -9.55
N ILE A 94 -23.40 -6.72 -10.19
CA ILE A 94 -23.40 -7.08 -11.61
C ILE A 94 -24.47 -8.13 -11.88
N ARG A 95 -24.50 -9.22 -11.11
CA ARG A 95 -25.48 -10.29 -11.26
C ARG A 95 -26.90 -9.80 -11.11
N MET A 96 -27.18 -9.06 -10.03
CA MET A 96 -28.52 -8.48 -9.80
C MET A 96 -28.95 -7.54 -10.94
N SER A 97 -28.02 -6.73 -11.45
CA SER A 97 -28.31 -5.84 -12.58
C SER A 97 -28.60 -6.62 -13.87
N ALA A 98 -27.86 -7.71 -14.11
CA ALA A 98 -28.09 -8.60 -15.25
C ALA A 98 -29.44 -9.34 -15.11
N ASP A 99 -29.79 -9.85 -13.92
CA ASP A 99 -31.07 -10.52 -13.66
C ASP A 99 -32.26 -9.56 -13.90
N ILE A 100 -32.11 -8.28 -13.52
CA ILE A 100 -33.15 -7.26 -13.79
C ILE A 100 -33.26 -6.98 -15.29
N LEU A 101 -32.14 -6.89 -16.02
CA LEU A 101 -32.15 -6.68 -17.48
C LEU A 101 -32.76 -7.84 -18.25
N ASP A 102 -32.67 -9.06 -17.74
CA ASP A 102 -33.28 -10.24 -18.34
C ASP A 102 -34.78 -10.33 -18.05
N SER A 103 -35.26 -9.57 -17.06
CA SER A 103 -36.68 -9.55 -16.70
C SER A 103 -37.57 -8.84 -17.74
N PRO A 104 -38.82 -9.27 -17.94
CA PRO A 104 -39.75 -8.60 -18.84
C PRO A 104 -39.98 -7.11 -18.50
N ILE A 105 -39.84 -6.73 -17.23
CA ILE A 105 -40.07 -5.36 -16.72
C ILE A 105 -39.04 -4.38 -17.26
N ALA A 106 -37.81 -4.83 -17.56
CA ALA A 106 -36.75 -3.96 -18.08
C ALA A 106 -36.90 -3.68 -19.58
N ARG A 107 -37.57 -4.56 -20.33
CA ARG A 107 -37.66 -4.46 -21.80
C ARG A 107 -38.44 -3.23 -22.28
N ASP A 108 -39.39 -2.77 -21.48
CA ASP A 108 -40.26 -1.64 -21.83
C ASP A 108 -39.81 -0.30 -21.23
N GLN A 109 -38.63 -0.26 -20.57
CA GLN A 109 -38.14 0.95 -19.89
C GLN A 109 -36.67 1.25 -20.24
N PRO A 110 -36.42 2.02 -21.31
CA PRO A 110 -35.06 2.33 -21.79
C PRO A 110 -34.15 2.98 -20.73
N GLU A 111 -34.72 3.85 -19.89
CA GLU A 111 -33.98 4.52 -18.80
C GLU A 111 -33.45 3.54 -17.74
N ARG A 112 -34.26 2.53 -17.40
CA ARG A 112 -33.85 1.47 -16.50
C ARG A 112 -32.75 0.62 -17.11
N THR A 113 -32.89 0.25 -18.37
CA THR A 113 -31.85 -0.49 -19.11
C THR A 113 -30.52 0.25 -19.08
N GLN A 114 -30.52 1.54 -19.39
CA GLN A 114 -29.30 2.37 -19.33
C GLN A 114 -28.71 2.43 -17.92
N LYS A 115 -29.55 2.55 -16.89
CA LYS A 115 -29.09 2.56 -15.49
C LYS A 115 -28.36 1.27 -15.11
N TYR A 116 -28.96 0.10 -15.39
CA TYR A 116 -28.35 -1.18 -15.00
C TYR A 116 -27.12 -1.53 -15.85
N VAL A 117 -27.12 -1.20 -17.13
CA VAL A 117 -25.93 -1.31 -17.98
C VAL A 117 -24.78 -0.44 -17.43
N ARG A 118 -25.09 0.78 -16.95
CA ARG A 118 -24.11 1.64 -16.30
C ARG A 118 -23.53 1.00 -15.04
N ILE A 119 -24.39 0.47 -14.15
CA ILE A 119 -23.96 -0.21 -12.93
C ILE A 119 -23.04 -1.38 -13.26
N ILE A 120 -23.40 -2.23 -14.24
CA ILE A 120 -22.55 -3.35 -14.67
C ILE A 120 -21.17 -2.85 -15.12
N ARG A 121 -21.14 -1.79 -15.93
CA ARG A 121 -19.89 -1.21 -16.43
C ARG A 121 -19.02 -0.66 -15.28
N GLU A 122 -19.60 0.14 -14.40
CA GLU A 122 -18.91 0.74 -13.27
C GLU A 122 -18.34 -0.33 -12.33
N GLU A 123 -19.10 -1.37 -11.99
CA GLU A 123 -18.62 -2.44 -11.11
C GLU A 123 -17.58 -3.34 -11.81
N THR A 124 -17.68 -3.52 -13.12
CA THR A 124 -16.67 -4.25 -13.90
C THR A 124 -15.34 -3.49 -13.97
N GLU A 125 -15.38 -2.18 -14.26
CA GLU A 125 -14.19 -1.30 -14.22
C GLU A 125 -13.54 -1.31 -12.83
N ARG A 126 -14.35 -1.27 -11.78
CA ARG A 126 -13.88 -1.34 -10.39
C ARG A 126 -13.19 -2.66 -10.08
N LEU A 127 -13.76 -3.80 -10.50
CA LEU A 127 -13.13 -5.11 -10.35
C LEU A 127 -11.79 -5.20 -11.08
N GLN A 128 -11.75 -4.71 -12.33
CA GLN A 128 -10.52 -4.66 -13.11
C GLN A 128 -9.42 -3.86 -12.40
N GLN A 129 -9.75 -2.67 -11.90
CA GLN A 129 -8.80 -1.84 -11.15
C GLN A 129 -8.31 -2.52 -9.87
N GLN A 130 -9.17 -3.26 -9.16
CA GLN A 130 -8.80 -4.02 -7.97
C GLN A 130 -7.81 -5.14 -8.30
N VAL A 131 -8.07 -5.91 -9.38
CA VAL A 131 -7.17 -6.97 -9.86
C VAL A 131 -5.81 -6.39 -10.26
N GLU A 132 -5.76 -5.31 -11.03
CA GLU A 132 -4.51 -4.64 -11.41
C GLU A 132 -3.73 -4.14 -10.20
N THR A 133 -4.42 -3.58 -9.20
CA THR A 133 -3.79 -3.16 -7.94
C THR A 133 -3.11 -4.35 -7.25
N MET A 134 -3.80 -5.49 -7.14
CA MET A 134 -3.24 -6.69 -6.53
C MET A 134 -2.05 -7.25 -7.30
N LEU A 135 -2.13 -7.31 -8.63
CA LEU A 135 -1.04 -7.78 -9.49
C LEU A 135 0.18 -6.84 -9.39
N THR A 136 -0.05 -5.54 -9.35
CA THR A 136 1.02 -4.54 -9.20
C THR A 136 1.72 -4.69 -7.85
N LEU A 137 0.97 -4.88 -6.77
CA LEU A 137 1.55 -5.12 -5.45
C LEU A 137 2.34 -6.43 -5.41
N ALA A 138 1.81 -7.51 -5.99
CA ALA A 138 2.51 -8.79 -6.06
C ALA A 138 3.82 -8.71 -6.89
N ARG A 139 3.83 -7.91 -7.96
CA ARG A 139 5.05 -7.65 -8.76
C ARG A 139 6.06 -6.78 -8.00
N ALA A 140 5.58 -5.77 -7.29
CA ALA A 140 6.44 -4.89 -6.50
C ALA A 140 7.13 -5.64 -5.36
N ASP A 141 6.45 -6.58 -4.69
CA ASP A 141 7.03 -7.42 -3.64
C ASP A 141 8.18 -8.30 -4.16
N ARG A 142 8.15 -8.65 -5.45
CA ARG A 142 9.20 -9.43 -6.12
C ARG A 142 10.27 -8.55 -6.78
N ASN A 143 10.25 -7.23 -6.60
CA ASN A 143 11.10 -6.27 -7.32
C ASN A 143 10.98 -6.36 -8.86
N THR A 144 9.85 -6.81 -9.38
CA THR A 144 9.58 -6.98 -10.81
C THR A 144 8.62 -5.93 -11.37
N LEU A 145 8.28 -4.90 -10.57
CA LEU A 145 7.45 -3.80 -11.04
C LEU A 145 8.24 -2.95 -12.03
N VAL A 146 7.82 -2.98 -13.28
CA VAL A 146 8.35 -2.15 -14.35
C VAL A 146 7.32 -1.07 -14.66
N VAL A 147 7.74 0.19 -14.65
CA VAL A 147 6.95 1.32 -15.13
C VAL A 147 7.41 1.67 -16.54
N ASN A 148 6.48 2.08 -17.40
CA ASN A 148 6.75 2.49 -18.77
C ASN A 148 6.52 4.01 -18.90
N PRO A 149 7.54 4.86 -18.59
CA PRO A 149 7.37 6.29 -18.60
C PRO A 149 7.19 6.81 -20.04
N GLU A 150 6.17 7.62 -20.23
CA GLU A 150 5.90 8.38 -21.46
C GLU A 150 5.75 9.88 -21.13
N PRO A 151 5.93 10.78 -22.09
CA PRO A 151 5.64 12.19 -21.89
C PRO A 151 4.14 12.42 -21.62
N ILE A 152 3.80 13.01 -20.49
CA ILE A 152 2.43 13.35 -20.13
C ILE A 152 2.31 14.83 -19.78
N GLN A 153 1.17 15.42 -20.10
CA GLN A 153 0.75 16.75 -19.68
C GLN A 153 -0.03 16.59 -18.36
N LEU A 154 0.55 17.04 -17.26
CA LEU A 154 -0.01 16.80 -15.94
C LEU A 154 -1.35 17.49 -15.73
N HIS A 155 -1.46 18.77 -16.08
CA HIS A 155 -2.70 19.52 -15.86
C HIS A 155 -3.85 18.98 -16.72
N HIS A 156 -3.55 18.50 -17.93
CA HIS A 156 -4.54 17.82 -18.77
C HIS A 156 -5.01 16.53 -18.11
N LEU A 157 -4.09 15.71 -17.56
CA LEU A 157 -4.42 14.49 -16.83
C LEU A 157 -5.26 14.79 -15.59
N LEU A 158 -4.88 15.80 -14.79
CA LEU A 158 -5.62 16.17 -13.58
C LEU A 158 -7.04 16.67 -13.89
N ARG A 159 -7.23 17.42 -15.01
CA ARG A 159 -8.57 17.82 -15.46
C ARG A 159 -9.42 16.63 -15.85
N SER A 160 -8.89 15.69 -16.62
CA SER A 160 -9.63 14.49 -17.03
C SER A 160 -10.01 13.60 -15.84
N VAL A 161 -9.17 13.54 -14.83
CA VAL A 161 -9.47 12.85 -13.56
C VAL A 161 -10.57 13.59 -12.79
N ALA A 162 -10.51 14.94 -12.76
CA ALA A 162 -11.49 15.76 -12.06
C ALA A 162 -12.89 15.68 -12.68
N GLU A 163 -13.01 15.64 -14.00
CA GLU A 163 -14.28 15.54 -14.73
C GLU A 163 -15.14 14.33 -14.29
N ARG A 164 -14.50 13.26 -13.85
CA ARG A 164 -15.21 12.07 -13.31
C ARG A 164 -15.80 12.26 -11.91
N HIS A 165 -15.31 13.26 -11.16
CA HIS A 165 -15.61 13.38 -9.72
C HIS A 165 -16.59 14.51 -9.39
N GLY A 166 -17.06 15.28 -10.39
CA GLY A 166 -18.09 16.31 -10.20
C GLY A 166 -17.63 17.59 -9.48
N ASP A 167 -18.56 18.36 -8.98
CA ASP A 167 -18.35 19.73 -8.51
C ASP A 167 -17.63 19.86 -7.16
N TYR A 168 -17.45 18.75 -6.42
CA TYR A 168 -16.78 18.75 -5.12
C TYR A 168 -15.25 18.74 -5.20
N LEU A 169 -14.69 18.68 -6.42
CA LEU A 169 -13.25 18.69 -6.66
C LEU A 169 -12.80 20.01 -7.27
N LYS A 170 -12.00 20.76 -6.51
CA LYS A 170 -11.43 22.05 -6.95
C LYS A 170 -9.99 21.87 -7.41
N LEU A 171 -9.67 22.37 -8.62
CA LEU A 171 -8.31 22.40 -9.16
C LEU A 171 -7.69 23.79 -8.98
N THR A 172 -6.50 23.87 -8.41
CA THR A 172 -5.65 25.05 -8.33
C THR A 172 -4.32 24.74 -8.96
N LEU A 173 -4.24 24.92 -10.28
CA LEU A 173 -3.09 24.54 -11.10
C LEU A 173 -2.22 25.76 -11.36
N ALA A 174 -0.98 25.75 -10.89
CA ALA A 174 -0.06 26.87 -11.00
C ALA A 174 0.78 26.83 -12.27
N GLY A 175 0.87 27.95 -12.99
CA GLY A 175 1.74 28.14 -14.15
C GLY A 175 1.26 27.44 -15.41
N THR A 176 2.21 27.18 -16.30
CA THR A 176 1.99 26.39 -17.55
C THR A 176 1.85 24.92 -17.23
N ASP A 177 1.15 24.16 -18.09
CA ASP A 177 0.99 22.71 -17.92
C ASP A 177 2.36 22.00 -17.95
N PRO A 178 2.82 21.43 -16.82
CA PRO A 178 4.11 20.77 -16.79
C PRO A 178 4.05 19.45 -17.53
N HIS A 179 5.07 19.24 -18.38
CA HIS A 179 5.29 17.97 -19.05
C HIS A 179 6.23 17.11 -18.19
N LEU A 180 5.90 15.86 -17.97
CA LEU A 180 6.71 14.95 -17.18
C LEU A 180 6.77 13.55 -17.79
N LEU A 181 7.84 12.82 -17.47
CA LEU A 181 7.99 11.42 -17.81
C LEU A 181 7.34 10.56 -16.75
N ALA A 182 6.24 9.89 -17.08
CA ALA A 182 5.55 9.01 -16.14
C ALA A 182 4.73 7.94 -16.88
N ASP A 183 4.47 6.83 -16.20
CA ASP A 183 3.52 5.83 -16.66
C ASP A 183 2.09 6.36 -16.49
N ARG A 184 1.46 6.73 -17.61
CA ARG A 184 0.13 7.37 -17.63
C ARG A 184 -0.92 6.54 -16.87
N LEU A 185 -0.96 5.23 -17.12
CA LEU A 185 -1.94 4.34 -16.51
C LEU A 185 -1.76 4.31 -14.99
N HIS A 186 -0.54 4.07 -14.54
CA HIS A 186 -0.24 3.97 -13.13
C HIS A 186 -0.44 5.30 -12.39
N ILE A 187 -0.04 6.43 -12.98
CA ILE A 187 -0.23 7.75 -12.36
C ILE A 187 -1.71 8.15 -12.33
N THR A 188 -2.48 7.82 -13.36
CA THR A 188 -3.94 8.01 -13.33
C THR A 188 -4.58 7.24 -12.18
N ASN A 189 -4.18 5.97 -11.98
CA ASN A 189 -4.67 5.13 -10.89
C ASN A 189 -4.21 5.64 -9.51
N VAL A 190 -3.04 6.27 -9.41
CA VAL A 190 -2.59 6.95 -8.19
C VAL A 190 -3.58 8.06 -7.80
N PHE A 191 -3.97 8.92 -8.74
CA PHE A 191 -4.93 9.97 -8.47
C PHE A 191 -6.32 9.41 -8.12
N TYR A 192 -6.80 8.41 -8.82
CA TYR A 192 -8.07 7.77 -8.46
C TYR A 192 -8.05 7.20 -7.04
N ASN A 193 -6.98 6.50 -6.64
CA ASN A 193 -6.88 5.97 -5.27
C ASN A 193 -6.87 7.07 -4.21
N LEU A 194 -6.19 8.18 -4.45
CA LEU A 194 -6.14 9.29 -3.49
C LEU A 194 -7.50 10.02 -3.41
N LEU A 195 -8.16 10.25 -4.55
CA LEU A 195 -9.47 10.89 -4.60
C LEU A 195 -10.56 9.99 -4.00
N ASP A 196 -10.56 8.71 -4.32
CA ASP A 196 -11.48 7.74 -3.71
C ASP A 196 -11.36 7.73 -2.19
N ASN A 197 -10.12 7.79 -1.66
CA ASN A 197 -9.91 7.89 -0.23
C ASN A 197 -10.46 9.23 0.31
N ALA A 198 -10.18 10.35 -0.34
CA ALA A 198 -10.68 11.66 0.05
C ALA A 198 -12.22 11.69 0.13
N ILE A 199 -12.90 11.07 -0.85
CA ILE A 199 -14.36 10.95 -0.88
C ILE A 199 -14.86 10.03 0.25
N LYS A 200 -14.27 8.83 0.37
CA LYS A 200 -14.71 7.80 1.34
C LYS A 200 -14.58 8.26 2.78
N TYR A 201 -13.59 9.08 3.09
CA TYR A 201 -13.31 9.55 4.44
C TYR A 201 -13.80 10.98 4.70
N SER A 202 -14.54 11.59 3.76
CA SER A 202 -15.21 12.87 3.96
C SER A 202 -16.36 12.77 4.94
N VAL A 203 -16.60 13.86 5.67
CA VAL A 203 -17.74 14.03 6.56
C VAL A 203 -18.74 14.96 5.86
N GLY A 204 -19.89 14.42 5.44
CA GLY A 204 -20.85 15.17 4.63
C GLY A 204 -20.45 15.23 3.15
N GLU A 205 -20.72 16.36 2.50
CA GLU A 205 -20.33 16.57 1.10
C GLU A 205 -18.80 16.65 0.99
N PRO A 206 -18.17 15.92 0.05
CA PRO A 206 -16.73 15.95 -0.12
C PRO A 206 -16.24 17.34 -0.56
N GLU A 207 -15.25 17.88 0.13
CA GLU A 207 -14.53 19.08 -0.30
C GLU A 207 -13.07 18.70 -0.56
N ILE A 208 -12.69 18.58 -1.83
CA ILE A 208 -11.35 18.13 -2.22
C ILE A 208 -10.69 19.21 -3.07
N THR A 209 -9.42 19.48 -2.80
CA THR A 209 -8.62 20.41 -3.59
C THR A 209 -7.37 19.71 -4.09
N ILE A 210 -7.10 19.78 -5.40
CA ILE A 210 -5.81 19.43 -5.98
C ILE A 210 -5.08 20.72 -6.31
N GLN A 211 -3.87 20.86 -5.77
CA GLN A 211 -3.01 22.01 -6.02
C GLN A 211 -1.68 21.54 -6.60
N THR A 212 -1.18 22.26 -7.61
CA THR A 212 0.18 22.07 -8.12
C THR A 212 1.04 23.29 -7.81
N THR A 213 2.29 23.07 -7.40
CA THR A 213 3.26 24.15 -7.11
C THR A 213 4.62 23.74 -7.66
N THR A 214 5.24 24.62 -8.43
CA THR A 214 6.59 24.38 -8.98
C THR A 214 7.58 25.27 -8.22
N ASN A 215 8.68 24.68 -7.78
CA ASN A 215 9.77 25.35 -7.11
C ASN A 215 11.14 24.81 -7.62
N ARG A 216 12.25 25.23 -6.96
CA ARG A 216 13.60 24.75 -7.33
C ARG A 216 13.80 23.24 -7.12
N ASP A 217 13.04 22.64 -6.21
CA ASP A 217 13.11 21.20 -5.88
C ASP A 217 12.24 20.34 -6.82
N GLY A 218 11.56 20.97 -7.79
CA GLY A 218 10.70 20.33 -8.76
C GLY A 218 9.24 20.73 -8.64
N LEU A 219 8.34 19.78 -8.87
CA LEU A 219 6.89 19.98 -8.85
C LEU A 219 6.27 19.23 -7.67
N THR A 220 5.46 19.92 -6.90
CA THR A 220 4.64 19.33 -5.82
C THR A 220 3.18 19.28 -6.24
N ILE A 221 2.53 18.13 -6.08
CA ILE A 221 1.08 17.96 -6.21
C ILE A 221 0.54 17.72 -4.80
N ALA A 222 -0.34 18.56 -4.34
CA ALA A 222 -1.04 18.42 -3.06
C ALA A 222 -2.51 18.08 -3.30
N ILE A 223 -2.99 17.01 -2.67
CA ILE A 223 -4.40 16.57 -2.69
C ILE A 223 -4.90 16.70 -1.25
N LYS A 224 -5.78 17.65 -1.02
CA LYS A 224 -6.29 18.03 0.30
C LYS A 224 -7.77 17.67 0.39
N ASP A 225 -8.16 17.02 1.47
CA ASP A 225 -9.55 16.74 1.86
C ASP A 225 -9.92 17.39 3.19
N ARG A 226 -11.22 17.49 3.47
CA ARG A 226 -11.80 17.88 4.76
C ARG A 226 -12.51 16.71 5.43
N GLY A 227 -11.83 15.55 5.44
CA GLY A 227 -12.35 14.34 6.03
C GLY A 227 -12.06 14.20 7.53
N VAL A 228 -12.24 12.98 8.03
CA VAL A 228 -12.02 12.64 9.45
C VAL A 228 -10.58 12.81 9.93
N GLY A 229 -9.62 12.91 9.01
CA GLY A 229 -8.19 12.97 9.31
C GLY A 229 -7.62 11.64 9.81
N ILE A 230 -6.30 11.62 10.02
CA ILE A 230 -5.53 10.44 10.38
C ILE A 230 -4.81 10.71 11.71
N PRO A 231 -4.98 9.85 12.73
CA PRO A 231 -4.23 9.97 13.97
C PRO A 231 -2.71 9.92 13.73
N PRO A 232 -1.89 10.77 14.37
CA PRO A 232 -0.44 10.83 14.13
C PRO A 232 0.28 9.49 14.26
N LYS A 233 -0.17 8.64 15.19
CA LYS A 233 0.39 7.30 15.41
C LYS A 233 0.18 6.33 14.23
N LEU A 234 -0.79 6.60 13.36
CA LEU A 234 -1.16 5.74 12.25
C LEU A 234 -0.60 6.22 10.90
N VAL A 235 -0.10 7.46 10.82
CA VAL A 235 0.42 8.06 9.58
C VAL A 235 1.49 7.20 8.90
N SER A 236 2.38 6.57 9.67
CA SER A 236 3.40 5.67 9.12
C SER A 236 2.85 4.31 8.66
N GLN A 237 1.65 3.93 9.11
CA GLN A 237 1.07 2.62 8.85
C GLN A 237 0.09 2.63 7.67
N ILE A 238 -0.49 3.79 7.31
CA ILE A 238 -1.51 3.89 6.25
C ILE A 238 -1.03 3.41 4.87
N PHE A 239 0.28 3.39 4.64
CA PHE A 239 0.88 2.88 3.41
C PHE A 239 1.19 1.37 3.44
N GLN A 240 0.97 0.71 4.57
CA GLN A 240 1.14 -0.75 4.66
C GLN A 240 -0.01 -1.45 3.92
N PRO A 241 0.27 -2.53 3.16
CA PRO A 241 -0.77 -3.32 2.52
C PRO A 241 -1.78 -3.85 3.55
N PHE A 242 -3.06 -3.82 3.21
CA PHE A 242 -4.19 -4.29 4.02
C PHE A 242 -4.41 -3.50 5.33
N PHE A 243 -3.65 -2.44 5.58
CA PHE A 243 -3.85 -1.62 6.76
C PHE A 243 -5.12 -0.77 6.62
N ARG A 244 -5.94 -0.76 7.67
CA ARG A 244 -7.16 0.04 7.79
C ARG A 244 -7.28 0.61 9.20
N VAL A 245 -7.70 1.85 9.29
CA VAL A 245 -8.06 2.45 10.58
C VAL A 245 -9.43 1.89 10.99
N HIS A 246 -9.44 1.02 12.01
CA HIS A 246 -10.68 0.50 12.58
C HIS A 246 -11.18 1.50 13.64
N ASP A 247 -12.17 2.29 13.29
CA ASP A 247 -12.91 3.08 14.26
C ASP A 247 -14.22 2.34 14.58
N ARG A 248 -14.42 2.00 15.87
CA ARG A 248 -15.64 1.31 16.34
C ARG A 248 -16.90 2.15 16.16
N ASN A 249 -16.77 3.46 15.96
CA ASN A 249 -17.86 4.41 15.87
C ASN A 249 -18.18 4.85 14.44
N GLN A 250 -17.45 4.36 13.43
CA GLN A 250 -17.74 4.67 12.02
C GLN A 250 -18.21 3.43 11.28
N PRO A 251 -19.22 3.58 10.37
CA PRO A 251 -19.61 2.49 9.51
C PRO A 251 -18.39 2.03 8.71
N SER A 252 -18.23 0.70 8.60
CA SER A 252 -17.11 0.06 7.90
C SER A 252 -16.96 0.63 6.47
N VAL A 253 -16.01 1.53 6.29
CA VAL A 253 -15.67 2.05 4.96
C VAL A 253 -15.16 0.89 4.10
N LYS A 254 -15.83 0.59 2.97
CA LYS A 254 -15.49 -0.54 2.10
C LYS A 254 -14.12 -0.36 1.46
N GLY A 255 -13.33 -1.43 1.36
CA GLY A 255 -12.06 -1.47 0.64
C GLY A 255 -10.99 -2.36 1.26
N PHE A 256 -10.07 -2.85 0.45
CA PHE A 256 -9.00 -3.81 0.83
C PHE A 256 -7.86 -3.23 1.67
N GLY A 257 -7.75 -1.89 1.81
CA GLY A 257 -6.56 -1.27 2.38
C GLY A 257 -5.31 -1.40 1.49
N LEU A 258 -5.50 -1.57 0.17
CA LEU A 258 -4.41 -1.70 -0.81
C LEU A 258 -4.09 -0.40 -1.55
N GLY A 259 -5.03 0.54 -1.61
CA GLY A 259 -4.91 1.74 -2.44
C GLY A 259 -3.69 2.60 -2.10
N LEU A 260 -3.48 2.93 -0.82
CA LEU A 260 -2.33 3.76 -0.42
C LEU A 260 -1.00 3.02 -0.54
N SER A 261 -0.96 1.72 -0.31
CA SER A 261 0.25 0.92 -0.54
C SER A 261 0.60 0.85 -2.04
N TYR A 262 -0.39 0.74 -2.92
CA TYR A 262 -0.22 0.86 -4.37
C TYR A 262 0.34 2.24 -4.73
N VAL A 263 -0.28 3.32 -4.24
CA VAL A 263 0.18 4.69 -4.46
C VAL A 263 1.65 4.84 -4.10
N GLN A 264 2.05 4.42 -2.90
CA GLN A 264 3.43 4.53 -2.45
C GLN A 264 4.40 3.78 -3.37
N ARG A 265 4.05 2.56 -3.78
CA ARG A 265 4.92 1.74 -4.64
C ARG A 265 5.08 2.33 -6.03
N ILE A 266 4.01 2.85 -6.64
CA ILE A 266 4.07 3.50 -7.95
C ILE A 266 4.89 4.80 -7.87
N ILE A 267 4.68 5.62 -6.87
CA ILE A 267 5.45 6.86 -6.65
C ILE A 267 6.95 6.54 -6.49
N HIS A 268 7.31 5.54 -5.69
CA HIS A 268 8.70 5.12 -5.52
C HIS A 268 9.30 4.51 -6.80
N ALA A 269 8.52 3.75 -7.58
CA ALA A 269 8.96 3.21 -8.87
C ALA A 269 9.31 4.32 -9.88
N HIS A 270 8.63 5.48 -9.80
CA HIS A 270 8.97 6.68 -10.56
C HIS A 270 10.13 7.49 -9.95
N LYS A 271 10.70 7.04 -8.83
CA LYS A 271 11.72 7.77 -8.05
C LYS A 271 11.19 9.11 -7.51
N TRP A 272 9.89 9.20 -7.26
CA TRP A 272 9.22 10.32 -6.63
C TRP A 272 9.02 10.05 -5.14
N SER A 273 8.58 11.05 -4.40
CA SER A 273 8.30 10.94 -2.96
C SER A 273 6.84 11.25 -2.66
N ILE A 274 6.28 10.59 -1.65
CA ILE A 274 4.94 10.87 -1.14
C ILE A 274 4.97 10.94 0.38
N TRP A 275 4.24 11.90 0.93
CA TRP A 275 3.97 12.02 2.37
C TRP A 275 2.59 12.60 2.60
N VAL A 276 2.15 12.59 3.85
CA VAL A 276 0.84 13.11 4.25
C VAL A 276 0.98 13.99 5.49
N LYS A 277 0.24 15.10 5.50
CA LYS A 277 -0.06 15.90 6.68
C LYS A 277 -1.53 15.70 7.01
N SER A 278 -1.83 15.38 8.25
CA SER A 278 -3.22 15.12 8.65
C SER A 278 -3.43 15.44 10.11
N GLU A 279 -4.63 15.94 10.40
CA GLU A 279 -5.09 16.22 11.76
C GLU A 279 -6.51 15.67 11.93
N VAL A 280 -6.75 14.96 13.02
CA VAL A 280 -8.06 14.36 13.29
C VAL A 280 -9.14 15.44 13.35
N GLY A 281 -10.21 15.28 12.59
CA GLY A 281 -11.33 16.20 12.47
C GLY A 281 -11.09 17.40 11.54
N LYS A 282 -9.89 17.53 10.93
CA LYS A 282 -9.59 18.63 9.98
C LYS A 282 -9.30 18.14 8.56
N GLY A 283 -9.10 16.81 8.37
CA GLY A 283 -8.81 16.20 7.09
C GLY A 283 -7.35 15.85 6.88
N SER A 284 -7.00 15.56 5.63
CA SER A 284 -5.66 15.13 5.24
C SER A 284 -5.19 15.86 3.99
N GLU A 285 -3.87 16.00 3.86
CA GLU A 285 -3.21 16.55 2.69
C GLU A 285 -2.09 15.61 2.25
N PHE A 286 -2.32 14.90 1.15
CA PHE A 286 -1.33 14.04 0.52
C PHE A 286 -0.49 14.87 -0.45
N MET A 287 0.83 14.77 -0.34
CA MET A 287 1.77 15.52 -1.15
C MET A 287 2.68 14.58 -1.92
N ILE A 288 2.73 14.77 -3.25
CA ILE A 288 3.61 14.04 -4.16
C ILE A 288 4.67 15.02 -4.65
N GLN A 289 5.95 14.71 -4.44
CA GLN A 289 7.08 15.48 -4.94
C GLN A 289 7.66 14.79 -6.16
N ILE A 290 7.70 15.51 -7.26
CA ILE A 290 8.27 15.11 -8.54
C ILE A 290 9.59 15.86 -8.72
N PRO A 291 10.73 15.16 -8.79
CA PRO A 291 12.03 15.80 -8.93
C PRO A 291 12.20 16.47 -10.30
N PRO A 292 13.08 17.46 -10.43
CA PRO A 292 13.35 18.14 -11.70
C PRO A 292 13.77 17.20 -12.83
N SER A 293 14.41 16.08 -12.51
CA SER A 293 14.84 15.06 -13.49
C SER A 293 13.69 14.35 -14.21
N SER A 294 12.50 14.39 -13.65
CA SER A 294 11.28 13.84 -14.26
C SER A 294 10.49 14.87 -15.06
N LEU A 295 10.84 16.16 -14.96
CA LEU A 295 10.19 17.24 -15.70
C LEU A 295 10.85 17.40 -17.07
N LEU A 296 10.03 17.48 -18.11
CA LEU A 296 10.48 17.76 -19.46
C LEU A 296 10.48 19.28 -19.71
N PRO A 297 11.43 19.79 -20.50
CA PRO A 297 11.38 21.18 -20.90
C PRO A 297 10.08 21.46 -21.68
N PRO A 298 9.51 22.67 -21.56
CA PRO A 298 8.31 23.02 -22.31
C PRO A 298 8.55 22.79 -23.80
N THR A 299 7.67 22.01 -24.43
CA THR A 299 7.75 21.75 -25.87
C THR A 299 7.54 23.08 -26.59
N LYS A 300 8.53 23.52 -27.37
CA LYS A 300 8.42 24.68 -28.28
C LYS A 300 7.47 24.30 -29.42
N SER A 301 6.18 24.23 -29.17
CA SER A 301 5.17 24.13 -30.22
C SER A 301 4.29 25.39 -30.18
N ASN A 302 4.29 26.11 -31.34
CA ASN A 302 3.42 27.25 -31.70
C ASN A 302 3.81 28.67 -31.29
N GLN A 303 5.10 29.07 -31.44
CA GLN A 303 5.39 30.49 -31.63
C GLN A 303 5.65 30.89 -33.12
N SER A 304 5.49 29.96 -34.07
CA SER A 304 5.84 30.23 -35.48
C SER A 304 4.66 30.42 -36.44
N LEU A 305 3.42 30.54 -35.96
CA LEU A 305 2.24 30.74 -36.82
C LEU A 305 1.56 32.11 -36.71
N SER A 306 1.99 33.00 -35.80
CA SER A 306 1.41 34.35 -35.69
C SER A 306 2.22 35.46 -36.35
N SER A 307 3.37 35.16 -36.97
CA SER A 307 4.21 36.20 -37.61
C SER A 307 4.22 36.17 -39.13
N LYS A 308 3.26 35.51 -39.80
CA LYS A 308 3.15 35.48 -41.29
C LYS A 308 1.81 35.92 -41.84
N THR A 309 1.08 36.80 -41.16
CA THR A 309 -0.16 37.39 -41.72
C THR A 309 -0.16 38.90 -41.58
N GLU A 310 1.00 39.55 -41.64
CA GLU A 310 1.12 41.00 -41.89
C GLU A 310 2.31 41.23 -42.82
N GLN A 311 2.11 40.99 -44.12
CA GLN A 311 2.76 41.71 -45.22
C GLN A 311 1.86 41.62 -46.46
#